data_e33b79027ecbcf15f87b8eb89ba6587e
#
_entry.id   e33b79027ecbcf15f87b8eb89ba6587e
#
_cell.length_a   1.000
_cell.length_b   1.000
_cell.length_c   1.000
_cell.angle_alpha   90.00
_cell.angle_beta   90.00
_cell.angle_gamma   90.00
#
_symmetry.space_group_name_H-M   'P 1'
#
loop_
_entity.id
_entity.type
_entity.pdbx_description
1 polymer ?
#
loop_
_entity_poly.entity_id
_entity_poly.type
_entity_poly.pdbx_seq_one_letter_code
_entity_poly.pdbx_strand_id
1 'polypeptide(L)'
;MSSDSAGKKTGAPAAGIGLEAASERKYLRWYNKVGYGSGDVAGNVVYVLLSAFVMIYLTDTAGLNAGVVGTLMMVSRLFDGFSDIIFGALLDRTNTRLGKARPWMLWGFVGCAAMLIAIFAIPTSLGDTAKYAWFFIAYTLLNAVFFTANNIAYSSLTALITRNGAERVQMGSIRFMFAFGTNLLIQSITVGGVALFGGGAVGWRTMAILYALLGLAVNTLSVFSVKELPPEELVGEEELQEDKLSVAESAKMLVSNKY
;
A
#
# COMPACT_ATOMS: atom_id res chain seq x y z
N MET A 1 69.08 12.54 25.93
CA MET A 1 67.85 12.78 26.72
C MET A 1 66.69 12.73 25.77
N SER A 2 66.06 11.62 25.81
CA SER A 2 64.97 11.23 24.96
C SER A 2 63.64 11.67 25.57
N SER A 3 62.73 12.22 24.84
CA SER A 3 61.33 12.34 25.25
C SER A 3 60.44 11.84 24.15
N ASP A 4 59.98 10.68 24.40
CA ASP A 4 58.98 9.93 23.66
C ASP A 4 57.63 10.63 23.78
N SER A 5 57.02 11.04 22.67
CA SER A 5 55.64 11.51 22.63
C SER A 5 54.79 10.51 21.88
N ALA A 6 54.27 9.58 22.64
CA ALA A 6 53.26 8.63 22.17
C ALA A 6 52.00 9.38 21.76
N GLY A 7 51.77 9.48 20.47
CA GLY A 7 50.52 9.95 19.87
C GLY A 7 49.38 8.99 20.15
N LYS A 8 48.45 9.46 20.98
CA LYS A 8 47.19 8.81 21.31
C LYS A 8 46.31 8.81 20.06
N LYS A 9 46.28 7.69 19.29
CA LYS A 9 45.29 7.46 18.28
C LYS A 9 43.92 7.34 18.93
N THR A 10 43.16 8.42 18.87
CA THR A 10 41.74 8.41 19.19
C THR A 10 41.03 7.53 18.17
N GLY A 11 40.56 6.38 18.62
CA GLY A 11 39.71 5.49 17.82
C GLY A 11 38.33 6.13 17.64
N ALA A 12 37.96 6.36 16.44
CA ALA A 12 36.60 6.27 15.96
C ALA A 12 36.59 5.05 15.03
N PRO A 13 35.52 4.32 14.83
CA PRO A 13 34.21 4.35 15.45
C PRO A 13 33.61 2.93 15.66
N ALA A 14 32.93 2.72 16.73
CA ALA A 14 32.09 1.53 16.93
C ALA A 14 30.78 1.56 16.10
N ALA A 15 30.37 2.73 15.60
CA ALA A 15 29.11 2.90 14.85
C ALA A 15 29.11 2.24 13.47
N GLY A 16 30.22 2.29 12.72
CA GLY A 16 30.31 1.68 11.37
C GLY A 16 30.23 0.17 11.39
N ILE A 17 30.86 -0.47 12.38
CA ILE A 17 30.87 -1.94 12.52
C ILE A 17 29.47 -2.46 12.86
N GLY A 18 28.69 -1.73 13.65
CA GLY A 18 27.32 -2.09 13.99
C GLY A 18 26.34 -2.03 12.81
N LEU A 19 26.52 -1.08 11.91
CA LEU A 19 25.69 -0.93 10.70
C LEU A 19 26.00 -2.02 9.66
N GLU A 20 27.27 -2.36 9.44
CA GLU A 20 27.66 -3.46 8.55
C GLU A 20 27.13 -4.81 9.07
N ALA A 21 27.30 -5.08 10.36
CA ALA A 21 26.78 -6.30 10.98
C ALA A 21 25.24 -6.40 10.92
N ALA A 22 24.53 -5.29 11.05
CA ALA A 22 23.07 -5.26 10.92
C ALA A 22 22.62 -5.46 9.46
N SER A 23 23.38 -5.00 8.47
CA SER A 23 23.08 -5.21 7.05
C SER A 23 23.27 -6.64 6.59
N GLU A 24 24.13 -7.41 7.27
CA GLU A 24 24.38 -8.82 6.96
C GLU A 24 23.44 -9.78 7.72
N ARG A 25 22.83 -9.34 8.81
CA ARG A 25 21.93 -10.16 9.61
C ARG A 25 20.67 -10.51 8.83
N LYS A 26 20.25 -11.78 8.87
CA LYS A 26 18.98 -12.24 8.31
C LYS A 26 17.88 -12.08 9.35
N TYR A 27 16.87 -11.27 9.03
CA TYR A 27 15.70 -11.00 9.88
C TYR A 27 14.52 -11.89 9.52
N LEU A 28 14.38 -12.26 8.24
CA LEU A 28 13.19 -12.90 7.70
C LEU A 28 13.52 -14.29 7.14
N ARG A 29 12.67 -15.25 7.50
CA ARG A 29 12.67 -16.57 6.86
C ARG A 29 11.96 -16.49 5.50
N TRP A 30 12.21 -17.45 4.61
CA TRP A 30 11.64 -17.45 3.26
C TRP A 30 10.10 -17.35 3.25
N TYR A 31 9.42 -18.06 4.16
CA TYR A 31 7.96 -18.06 4.27
C TYR A 31 7.40 -16.69 4.75
N ASN A 32 8.16 -15.95 5.55
CA ASN A 32 7.77 -14.59 5.93
C ASN A 32 7.82 -13.65 4.71
N LYS A 33 8.85 -13.80 3.86
CA LYS A 33 8.98 -13.00 2.62
C LYS A 33 7.86 -13.30 1.63
N VAL A 34 7.52 -14.58 1.45
CA VAL A 34 6.40 -15.01 0.60
C VAL A 34 5.06 -14.54 1.18
N GLY A 35 4.84 -14.74 2.49
CA GLY A 35 3.63 -14.29 3.16
C GLY A 35 3.44 -12.79 3.10
N TYR A 36 4.48 -12.00 3.33
CA TYR A 36 4.44 -10.55 3.14
C TYR A 36 4.15 -10.18 1.68
N GLY A 37 4.90 -10.75 0.72
CA GLY A 37 4.73 -10.46 -0.71
C GLY A 37 3.35 -10.81 -1.24
N SER A 38 2.67 -11.81 -0.66
CA SER A 38 1.29 -12.16 -1.05
C SER A 38 0.29 -11.02 -0.84
N GLY A 39 0.60 -10.03 -0.01
CA GLY A 39 -0.22 -8.83 0.17
C GLY A 39 -0.46 -8.06 -1.14
N ASP A 40 0.47 -8.14 -2.10
CA ASP A 40 0.26 -7.57 -3.43
C ASP A 40 -0.87 -8.25 -4.21
N VAL A 41 -1.23 -9.50 -3.90
CA VAL A 41 -2.43 -10.13 -4.46
C VAL A 41 -3.67 -9.34 -4.04
N ALA A 42 -3.79 -9.02 -2.75
CA ALA A 42 -4.93 -8.26 -2.24
C ALA A 42 -5.07 -6.88 -2.89
N GLY A 43 -3.97 -6.11 -2.93
CA GLY A 43 -3.95 -4.80 -3.58
C GLY A 43 -4.26 -4.86 -5.07
N ASN A 44 -3.66 -5.82 -5.79
CA ASN A 44 -3.86 -5.94 -7.24
C ASN A 44 -5.25 -6.46 -7.63
N VAL A 45 -5.89 -7.30 -6.83
CA VAL A 45 -7.29 -7.69 -7.05
C VAL A 45 -8.20 -6.46 -7.09
N VAL A 46 -8.05 -5.54 -6.14
CA VAL A 46 -8.80 -4.27 -6.11
C VAL A 46 -8.41 -3.39 -7.29
N TYR A 47 -7.11 -3.18 -7.48
CA TYR A 47 -6.59 -2.29 -8.52
C TYR A 47 -7.02 -2.70 -9.92
N VAL A 48 -6.89 -3.98 -10.28
CA VAL A 48 -7.24 -4.48 -11.62
C VAL A 48 -8.75 -4.41 -11.86
N LEU A 49 -9.57 -4.74 -10.85
CA LEU A 49 -11.01 -4.66 -11.00
C LEU A 49 -11.47 -3.21 -11.25
N LEU A 50 -10.84 -2.25 -10.59
CA LEU A 50 -11.14 -0.82 -10.79
C LEU A 50 -10.55 -0.28 -12.09
N SER A 51 -9.32 -0.61 -12.43
CA SER A 51 -8.65 -0.02 -13.59
C SER A 51 -9.12 -0.60 -14.91
N ALA A 52 -9.38 -1.91 -14.98
CA ALA A 52 -9.75 -2.58 -16.22
C ALA A 52 -11.26 -2.75 -16.41
N PHE A 53 -12.04 -2.89 -15.33
CA PHE A 53 -13.42 -3.33 -15.44
C PHE A 53 -14.47 -2.36 -14.90
N VAL A 54 -14.12 -1.40 -14.05
CA VAL A 54 -15.12 -0.48 -13.48
C VAL A 54 -15.84 0.34 -14.56
N MET A 55 -15.11 0.80 -15.58
CA MET A 55 -15.72 1.56 -16.67
C MET A 55 -16.74 0.71 -17.44
N ILE A 56 -16.39 -0.54 -17.79
CA ILE A 56 -17.28 -1.49 -18.46
C ILE A 56 -18.54 -1.71 -17.63
N TYR A 57 -18.41 -1.95 -16.34
CA TYR A 57 -19.54 -2.13 -15.44
C TYR A 57 -20.46 -0.90 -15.43
N LEU A 58 -19.88 0.30 -15.29
CA LEU A 58 -20.65 1.53 -15.17
C LEU A 58 -21.36 1.93 -16.47
N THR A 59 -20.75 1.69 -17.63
CA THR A 59 -21.35 2.00 -18.94
C THR A 59 -22.32 0.92 -19.38
N ASP A 60 -21.91 -0.33 -19.41
CA ASP A 60 -22.65 -1.39 -20.05
C ASP A 60 -23.73 -2.00 -19.13
N THR A 61 -23.50 -1.94 -17.80
CA THR A 61 -24.43 -2.55 -16.83
C THR A 61 -25.23 -1.49 -16.07
N ALA A 62 -24.59 -0.43 -15.55
CA ALA A 62 -25.31 0.63 -14.82
C ALA A 62 -25.93 1.69 -15.73
N GLY A 63 -25.57 1.72 -17.03
CA GLY A 63 -26.12 2.61 -18.05
C GLY A 63 -25.65 4.07 -17.93
N LEU A 64 -24.48 4.30 -17.32
CA LEU A 64 -23.95 5.64 -17.07
C LEU A 64 -23.10 6.14 -18.25
N ASN A 65 -23.07 7.45 -18.46
CA ASN A 65 -22.26 8.06 -19.51
C ASN A 65 -20.77 7.99 -19.17
N ALA A 66 -19.96 7.41 -20.07
CA ALA A 66 -18.53 7.21 -19.90
C ALA A 66 -17.76 8.52 -19.66
N GLY A 67 -18.16 9.62 -20.34
CA GLY A 67 -17.51 10.93 -20.19
C GLY A 67 -17.69 11.49 -18.78
N VAL A 68 -18.91 11.39 -18.22
CA VAL A 68 -19.19 11.84 -16.84
C VAL A 68 -18.42 10.97 -15.84
N VAL A 69 -18.47 9.64 -16.01
CA VAL A 69 -17.73 8.71 -15.15
C VAL A 69 -16.23 9.01 -15.18
N GLY A 70 -15.64 9.18 -16.36
CA GLY A 70 -14.22 9.52 -16.51
C GLY A 70 -13.84 10.84 -15.82
N THR A 71 -14.72 11.85 -15.92
CA THR A 71 -14.52 13.12 -15.22
C THR A 71 -14.56 12.96 -13.70
N LEU A 72 -15.51 12.18 -13.18
CA LEU A 72 -15.59 11.88 -11.74
C LEU A 72 -14.34 11.11 -11.24
N MET A 73 -13.86 10.15 -12.03
CA MET A 73 -12.62 9.42 -11.71
C MET A 73 -11.41 10.36 -11.69
N MET A 74 -11.33 11.29 -12.66
CA MET A 74 -10.26 12.28 -12.72
C MET A 74 -10.29 13.22 -11.50
N VAL A 75 -11.46 13.73 -11.13
CA VAL A 75 -11.64 14.56 -9.94
C VAL A 75 -11.26 13.79 -8.68
N SER A 76 -11.65 12.51 -8.56
CA SER A 76 -11.26 11.68 -7.43
C SER A 76 -9.74 11.56 -7.28
N ARG A 77 -8.98 11.47 -8.39
CA ARG A 77 -7.51 11.40 -8.37
C ARG A 77 -6.84 12.63 -7.75
N LEU A 78 -7.49 13.79 -7.77
CA LEU A 78 -6.96 14.98 -7.10
C LEU A 78 -6.90 14.83 -5.58
N PHE A 79 -7.79 14.02 -5.00
CA PHE A 79 -7.79 13.74 -3.57
C PHE A 79 -6.68 12.78 -3.16
N ASP A 80 -6.20 11.91 -4.06
CA ASP A 80 -5.16 10.91 -3.76
C ASP A 80 -3.88 11.60 -3.26
N GLY A 81 -3.41 12.67 -3.93
CA GLY A 81 -2.20 13.39 -3.54
C GLY A 81 -2.28 14.04 -2.16
N PHE A 82 -3.45 14.56 -1.77
CA PHE A 82 -3.66 15.09 -0.42
C PHE A 82 -3.69 13.99 0.62
N SER A 83 -4.34 12.89 0.29
CA SER A 83 -4.47 11.73 1.17
C SER A 83 -3.13 11.09 1.49
N ASP A 84 -2.23 10.97 0.51
CA ASP A 84 -0.90 10.40 0.69
C ASP A 84 -0.12 11.13 1.79
N ILE A 85 -0.15 12.47 1.80
CA ILE A 85 0.53 13.28 2.82
C ILE A 85 -0.10 13.07 4.19
N ILE A 86 -1.44 13.05 4.26
CA ILE A 86 -2.18 12.89 5.51
C ILE A 86 -1.91 11.50 6.11
N PHE A 87 -2.06 10.45 5.32
CA PHE A 87 -1.87 9.08 5.81
C PHE A 87 -0.40 8.76 6.11
N GLY A 88 0.57 9.34 5.38
CA GLY A 88 1.98 9.28 5.74
C GLY A 88 2.23 9.84 7.15
N ALA A 89 1.74 11.05 7.42
CA ALA A 89 1.88 11.70 8.73
C ALA A 89 1.11 10.97 9.85
N LEU A 90 -0.03 10.37 9.57
CA LEU A 90 -0.79 9.57 10.53
C LEU A 90 -0.07 8.26 10.87
N LEU A 91 0.51 7.60 9.87
CA LEU A 91 1.28 6.38 10.05
C LEU A 91 2.48 6.63 10.97
N ASP A 92 3.23 7.71 10.75
CA ASP A 92 4.41 8.06 11.55
C ASP A 92 4.08 8.28 13.04
N ARG A 93 2.89 8.82 13.31
CA ARG A 93 2.39 9.06 14.67
C ARG A 93 1.74 7.83 15.32
N THR A 94 1.52 6.78 14.54
CA THR A 94 0.85 5.57 15.04
C THR A 94 1.81 4.73 15.87
N ASN A 95 1.40 4.39 17.08
CA ASN A 95 2.10 3.45 17.95
C ASN A 95 1.09 2.54 18.63
N THR A 96 0.97 1.30 18.15
CA THR A 96 0.02 0.32 18.68
C THR A 96 0.69 -0.98 19.08
N ARG A 97 -0.03 -1.84 19.80
CA ARG A 97 0.47 -3.18 20.17
C ARG A 97 0.73 -4.08 18.96
N LEU A 98 0.10 -3.79 17.82
CA LEU A 98 0.33 -4.52 16.56
C LEU A 98 1.50 -3.94 15.76
N GLY A 99 2.00 -2.78 16.11
CA GLY A 99 3.03 -2.02 15.38
C GLY A 99 2.49 -0.71 14.81
N LYS A 100 3.26 -0.09 13.93
CA LYS A 100 2.90 1.17 13.25
C LYS A 100 2.05 0.92 12.00
N ALA A 101 2.49 0.04 11.11
CA ALA A 101 1.89 -0.17 9.78
C ALA A 101 0.77 -1.22 9.76
N ARG A 102 0.93 -2.31 10.51
CA ARG A 102 0.01 -3.46 10.49
C ARG A 102 -1.46 -3.12 10.76
N PRO A 103 -1.83 -2.25 11.74
CA PRO A 103 -3.23 -1.90 11.97
C PRO A 103 -3.84 -1.13 10.79
N TRP A 104 -3.08 -0.26 10.13
CA TRP A 104 -3.53 0.47 8.95
C TRP A 104 -3.79 -0.45 7.76
N MET A 105 -2.95 -1.49 7.57
CA MET A 105 -3.20 -2.51 6.56
C MET A 105 -4.48 -3.28 6.81
N LEU A 106 -4.75 -3.70 8.06
CA LEU A 106 -5.95 -4.45 8.40
C LEU A 106 -7.22 -3.62 8.21
N TRP A 107 -7.31 -2.47 8.88
CA TRP A 107 -8.51 -1.62 8.82
C TRP A 107 -8.68 -0.93 7.47
N GLY A 108 -7.59 -0.51 6.85
CA GLY A 108 -7.61 0.05 5.50
C GLY A 108 -8.20 -0.94 4.50
N PHE A 109 -7.80 -2.22 4.55
CA PHE A 109 -8.32 -3.20 3.60
C PHE A 109 -9.77 -3.61 3.87
N VAL A 110 -10.25 -3.57 5.12
CA VAL A 110 -11.69 -3.74 5.41
C VAL A 110 -12.51 -2.66 4.72
N GLY A 111 -12.06 -1.40 4.81
CA GLY A 111 -12.69 -0.30 4.08
C GLY A 111 -12.62 -0.44 2.56
N CYS A 112 -11.46 -0.88 2.02
CA CYS A 112 -11.31 -1.20 0.59
C CYS A 112 -12.33 -2.24 0.13
N ALA A 113 -12.46 -3.34 0.87
CA ALA A 113 -13.39 -4.42 0.55
C ALA A 113 -14.86 -3.95 0.56
N ALA A 114 -15.24 -3.17 1.57
CA ALA A 114 -16.58 -2.61 1.67
C ALA A 114 -16.90 -1.66 0.51
N MET A 115 -15.98 -0.75 0.18
CA MET A 115 -16.17 0.20 -0.92
C MET A 115 -16.10 -0.47 -2.29
N LEU A 116 -15.26 -1.48 -2.46
CA LEU A 116 -15.23 -2.28 -3.68
C LEU A 116 -16.60 -2.92 -3.95
N ILE A 117 -17.19 -3.56 -2.95
CA ILE A 117 -18.54 -4.12 -3.07
C ILE A 117 -19.57 -3.02 -3.36
N ALA A 118 -19.48 -1.86 -2.68
CA ALA A 118 -20.39 -0.75 -2.89
C ALA A 118 -20.37 -0.23 -4.34
N ILE A 119 -19.18 -0.13 -4.97
CA ILE A 119 -19.03 0.32 -6.36
C ILE A 119 -19.76 -0.63 -7.33
N PHE A 120 -19.64 -1.94 -7.14
CA PHE A 120 -20.26 -2.92 -8.01
C PHE A 120 -21.68 -3.36 -7.58
N ALA A 121 -22.22 -2.73 -6.53
CA ALA A 121 -23.57 -2.98 -6.01
C ALA A 121 -24.47 -1.75 -6.13
N ILE A 122 -24.27 -0.89 -7.13
CA ILE A 122 -25.13 0.27 -7.38
C ILE A 122 -26.56 -0.20 -7.64
N PRO A 123 -27.56 0.25 -6.86
CA PRO A 123 -28.95 -0.14 -7.09
C PRO A 123 -29.45 0.36 -8.44
N THR A 124 -30.01 -0.54 -9.24
CA THR A 124 -30.53 -0.23 -10.58
C THR A 124 -31.76 0.68 -10.56
N SER A 125 -32.47 0.72 -9.43
CA SER A 125 -33.67 1.56 -9.22
C SER A 125 -33.37 3.04 -9.00
N LEU A 126 -32.10 3.41 -8.78
CA LEU A 126 -31.72 4.81 -8.59
C LEU A 126 -31.74 5.58 -9.90
N GLY A 127 -32.09 6.87 -9.84
CA GLY A 127 -31.92 7.78 -10.96
C GLY A 127 -30.41 8.03 -11.23
N ASP A 128 -30.09 8.45 -12.46
CA ASP A 128 -28.69 8.58 -12.91
C ASP A 128 -27.85 9.49 -12.02
N THR A 129 -28.39 10.63 -11.58
CA THR A 129 -27.68 11.54 -10.65
C THR A 129 -27.28 10.84 -9.35
N ALA A 130 -28.18 10.04 -8.79
CA ALA A 130 -27.91 9.30 -7.56
C ALA A 130 -26.88 8.19 -7.78
N LYS A 131 -26.88 7.53 -8.95
CA LYS A 131 -25.86 6.54 -9.31
C LYS A 131 -24.48 7.18 -9.46
N TYR A 132 -24.37 8.35 -10.10
CA TYR A 132 -23.11 9.09 -10.20
C TYR A 132 -22.60 9.52 -8.83
N ALA A 133 -23.46 10.04 -7.95
CA ALA A 133 -23.08 10.44 -6.60
C ALA A 133 -22.61 9.22 -5.78
N TRP A 134 -23.34 8.09 -5.86
CA TRP A 134 -22.97 6.83 -5.20
C TRP A 134 -21.60 6.36 -5.66
N PHE A 135 -21.40 6.28 -6.98
CA PHE A 135 -20.11 5.88 -7.54
C PHE A 135 -18.99 6.81 -7.09
N PHE A 136 -19.16 8.12 -7.21
CA PHE A 136 -18.13 9.10 -6.86
C PHE A 136 -17.72 8.98 -5.40
N ILE A 137 -18.67 8.88 -4.48
CA ILE A 137 -18.40 8.74 -3.05
C ILE A 137 -17.66 7.43 -2.76
N ALA A 138 -18.19 6.31 -3.24
CA ALA A 138 -17.59 5.00 -3.00
C ALA A 138 -16.19 4.88 -3.63
N TYR A 139 -16.00 5.38 -4.86
CA TYR A 139 -14.73 5.35 -5.58
C TYR A 139 -13.68 6.25 -4.91
N THR A 140 -14.08 7.45 -4.49
CA THR A 140 -13.17 8.39 -3.79
C THR A 140 -12.76 7.85 -2.42
N LEU A 141 -13.71 7.34 -1.63
CA LEU A 141 -13.39 6.73 -0.33
C LEU A 141 -12.50 5.50 -0.49
N LEU A 142 -12.76 4.68 -1.52
CA LEU A 142 -11.91 3.53 -1.77
C LEU A 142 -10.48 3.95 -2.07
N ASN A 143 -10.26 4.82 -3.06
CA ASN A 143 -8.91 5.18 -3.50
C ASN A 143 -8.22 6.12 -2.51
N ALA A 144 -8.82 7.30 -2.24
CA ALA A 144 -8.17 8.35 -1.48
C ALA A 144 -8.09 8.07 0.04
N VAL A 145 -8.91 7.17 0.58
CA VAL A 145 -8.87 6.88 2.03
C VAL A 145 -8.31 5.49 2.29
N PHE A 146 -9.06 4.47 1.92
CA PHE A 146 -8.78 3.11 2.37
C PHE A 146 -7.60 2.46 1.63
N PHE A 147 -7.55 2.60 0.31
CA PHE A 147 -6.47 2.04 -0.50
C PHE A 147 -5.15 2.77 -0.25
N THR A 148 -5.17 4.09 -0.18
CA THR A 148 -4.00 4.91 0.19
C THR A 148 -3.48 4.53 1.57
N ALA A 149 -4.34 4.46 2.60
CA ALA A 149 -3.93 4.06 3.96
C ALA A 149 -3.28 2.67 3.98
N ASN A 150 -3.88 1.69 3.29
CA ASN A 150 -3.35 0.34 3.19
C ASN A 150 -2.02 0.30 2.43
N ASN A 151 -1.92 0.98 1.29
CA ASN A 151 -0.75 0.94 0.41
C ASN A 151 0.48 1.62 1.02
N ILE A 152 0.29 2.78 1.67
CA ILE A 152 1.37 3.48 2.40
C ILE A 152 1.87 2.59 3.55
N ALA A 153 0.97 2.03 4.34
CA ALA A 153 1.32 1.14 5.44
C ALA A 153 2.06 -0.12 4.94
N TYR A 154 1.58 -0.74 3.86
CA TYR A 154 2.19 -1.92 3.26
C TYR A 154 3.61 -1.63 2.73
N SER A 155 3.80 -0.49 2.09
CA SER A 155 5.12 -0.07 1.58
C SER A 155 6.09 0.25 2.72
N SER A 156 5.64 0.97 3.74
CA SER A 156 6.44 1.31 4.92
C SER A 156 6.83 0.06 5.73
N LEU A 157 5.98 -0.96 5.75
CA LEU A 157 6.24 -2.20 6.47
C LEU A 157 7.54 -2.88 6.01
N THR A 158 7.95 -2.73 4.74
CA THR A 158 9.23 -3.26 4.24
C THR A 158 10.43 -2.75 5.05
N ALA A 159 10.43 -1.46 5.39
CA ALA A 159 11.51 -0.86 6.18
C ALA A 159 11.41 -1.25 7.67
N LEU A 160 10.20 -1.49 8.17
CA LEU A 160 9.94 -1.80 9.57
C LEU A 160 10.22 -3.27 9.96
N ILE A 161 10.36 -4.19 8.99
CA ILE A 161 10.53 -5.64 9.26
C ILE A 161 11.94 -6.15 9.01
N THR A 162 12.80 -5.41 8.29
CA THR A 162 14.20 -5.79 8.06
C THR A 162 15.08 -4.58 7.79
N ARG A 163 16.31 -4.64 8.31
CA ARG A 163 17.39 -3.70 7.99
C ARG A 163 18.33 -4.21 6.89
N ASN A 164 18.17 -5.47 6.49
CA ASN A 164 19.00 -6.10 5.47
C ASN A 164 18.55 -5.68 4.05
N GLY A 165 19.42 -4.97 3.34
CA GLY A 165 19.15 -4.48 1.99
C GLY A 165 18.85 -5.61 0.99
N ALA A 166 19.58 -6.75 1.08
CA ALA A 166 19.34 -7.90 0.21
C ALA A 166 17.95 -8.53 0.46
N GLU A 167 17.47 -8.55 1.71
CA GLU A 167 16.13 -9.02 2.01
C GLU A 167 15.06 -8.09 1.46
N ARG A 168 15.26 -6.75 1.53
CA ARG A 168 14.35 -5.75 0.94
C ARG A 168 14.21 -5.97 -0.57
N VAL A 169 15.34 -6.20 -1.27
CA VAL A 169 15.33 -6.49 -2.71
C VAL A 169 14.59 -7.80 -3.01
N GLN A 170 14.83 -8.86 -2.25
CA GLN A 170 14.14 -10.14 -2.42
C GLN A 170 12.62 -9.99 -2.21
N MET A 171 12.20 -9.25 -1.17
CA MET A 171 10.79 -8.97 -0.93
C MET A 171 10.17 -8.19 -2.08
N GLY A 172 10.87 -7.18 -2.61
CA GLY A 172 10.41 -6.43 -3.79
C GLY A 172 10.21 -7.33 -5.00
N SER A 173 11.13 -8.26 -5.26
CA SER A 173 11.01 -9.22 -6.36
C SER A 173 9.81 -10.17 -6.17
N ILE A 174 9.59 -10.67 -4.95
CA ILE A 174 8.45 -11.55 -4.62
C ILE A 174 7.14 -10.77 -4.78
N ARG A 175 7.07 -9.55 -4.28
CA ARG A 175 5.93 -8.65 -4.44
C ARG A 175 5.59 -8.45 -5.92
N PHE A 176 6.60 -8.15 -6.75
CA PHE A 176 6.41 -7.96 -8.19
C PHE A 176 5.84 -9.23 -8.87
N MET A 177 6.34 -10.42 -8.52
CA MET A 177 5.81 -11.68 -9.05
C MET A 177 4.34 -11.89 -8.68
N PHE A 178 3.96 -11.63 -7.43
CA PHE A 178 2.56 -11.72 -7.01
C PHE A 178 1.69 -10.66 -7.69
N ALA A 179 2.15 -9.41 -7.78
CA ALA A 179 1.42 -8.35 -8.46
C ALA A 179 1.16 -8.67 -9.93
N PHE A 180 2.22 -9.07 -10.65
CA PHE A 180 2.12 -9.41 -12.07
C PHE A 180 1.25 -10.65 -12.32
N GLY A 181 1.46 -11.72 -11.56
CA GLY A 181 0.67 -12.94 -11.66
C GLY A 181 -0.81 -12.69 -11.37
N THR A 182 -1.11 -11.92 -10.33
CA THR A 182 -2.49 -11.54 -9.99
C THR A 182 -3.14 -10.71 -11.09
N ASN A 183 -2.40 -9.75 -11.64
CA ASN A 183 -2.90 -8.90 -12.72
C ASN A 183 -3.33 -9.73 -13.93
N LEU A 184 -2.49 -10.66 -14.40
CA LEU A 184 -2.83 -11.56 -15.48
C LEU A 184 -4.02 -12.46 -15.16
N LEU A 185 -4.03 -13.04 -13.97
CA LEU A 185 -5.09 -13.94 -13.53
C LEU A 185 -6.45 -13.22 -13.51
N ILE A 186 -6.52 -12.08 -12.81
CA ILE A 186 -7.79 -11.33 -12.66
C ILE A 186 -8.31 -10.85 -14.01
N GLN A 187 -7.44 -10.34 -14.89
CA GLN A 187 -7.87 -9.95 -16.24
C GLN A 187 -8.42 -11.13 -17.06
N SER A 188 -7.83 -12.31 -16.90
CA SER A 188 -8.24 -13.49 -17.66
C SER A 188 -9.57 -14.08 -17.18
N ILE A 189 -9.85 -14.08 -15.87
CA ILE A 189 -10.99 -14.81 -15.32
C ILE A 189 -12.22 -13.94 -15.05
N THR A 190 -12.06 -12.60 -14.93
CA THR A 190 -13.15 -11.72 -14.46
C THR A 190 -14.37 -11.75 -15.37
N VAL A 191 -14.19 -11.59 -16.69
CA VAL A 191 -15.33 -11.56 -17.65
C VAL A 191 -16.05 -12.90 -17.69
N GLY A 192 -15.29 -14.01 -17.75
CA GLY A 192 -15.86 -15.36 -17.68
C GLY A 192 -16.58 -15.63 -16.36
N GLY A 193 -16.01 -15.16 -15.24
CA GLY A 193 -16.65 -15.25 -13.93
C GLY A 193 -17.95 -14.46 -13.85
N VAL A 194 -17.98 -13.23 -14.36
CA VAL A 194 -19.21 -12.42 -14.43
C VAL A 194 -20.30 -13.15 -15.21
N ALA A 195 -19.96 -13.73 -16.38
CA ALA A 195 -20.91 -14.49 -17.18
C ALA A 195 -21.40 -15.75 -16.44
N LEU A 196 -20.52 -16.48 -15.79
CA LEU A 196 -20.83 -17.68 -15.00
C LEU A 196 -21.82 -17.41 -13.86
N PHE A 197 -21.71 -16.25 -13.20
CA PHE A 197 -22.59 -15.85 -12.09
C PHE A 197 -23.85 -15.10 -12.56
N GLY A 198 -24.28 -15.28 -13.80
CA GLY A 198 -25.56 -14.79 -14.34
C GLY A 198 -25.44 -13.46 -15.09
N GLY A 199 -24.23 -12.94 -15.30
CA GLY A 199 -23.99 -11.69 -16.05
C GLY A 199 -24.56 -10.43 -15.38
N GLY A 200 -24.50 -9.31 -16.09
CA GLY A 200 -25.09 -8.03 -15.65
C GLY A 200 -24.71 -7.62 -14.24
N ALA A 201 -25.57 -6.88 -13.56
CA ALA A 201 -25.30 -6.35 -12.22
C ALA A 201 -25.07 -7.44 -11.16
N VAL A 202 -25.73 -8.59 -11.29
CA VAL A 202 -25.58 -9.71 -10.34
C VAL A 202 -24.20 -10.33 -10.47
N GLY A 203 -23.77 -10.62 -11.70
CA GLY A 203 -22.43 -11.20 -11.96
C GLY A 203 -21.31 -10.29 -11.48
N TRP A 204 -21.37 -9.00 -11.79
CA TRP A 204 -20.37 -8.03 -11.32
C TRP A 204 -20.31 -7.91 -9.80
N ARG A 205 -21.48 -7.82 -9.15
CA ARG A 205 -21.55 -7.76 -7.68
C ARG A 205 -20.98 -9.02 -7.04
N THR A 206 -21.31 -10.20 -7.57
CA THR A 206 -20.80 -11.47 -7.05
C THR A 206 -19.28 -11.55 -7.17
N MET A 207 -18.73 -11.18 -8.35
CA MET A 207 -17.28 -11.12 -8.52
C MET A 207 -16.59 -10.13 -7.58
N ALA A 208 -17.18 -8.95 -7.39
CA ALA A 208 -16.64 -7.97 -6.44
C ALA A 208 -16.63 -8.49 -4.99
N ILE A 209 -17.68 -9.21 -4.57
CA ILE A 209 -17.73 -9.84 -3.24
C ILE A 209 -16.64 -10.92 -3.12
N LEU A 210 -16.50 -11.80 -4.10
CA LEU A 210 -15.50 -12.86 -4.08
C LEU A 210 -14.08 -12.26 -4.01
N TYR A 211 -13.81 -11.23 -4.80
CA TYR A 211 -12.52 -10.54 -4.80
C TYR A 211 -12.26 -9.77 -3.52
N ALA A 212 -13.27 -9.13 -2.93
CA ALA A 212 -13.18 -8.47 -1.64
C ALA A 212 -12.83 -9.46 -0.52
N LEU A 213 -13.49 -10.62 -0.49
CA LEU A 213 -13.22 -11.68 0.49
C LEU A 213 -11.84 -12.31 0.30
N LEU A 214 -11.44 -12.59 -0.95
CA LEU A 214 -10.10 -13.08 -1.27
C LEU A 214 -9.03 -12.07 -0.80
N GLY A 215 -9.22 -10.80 -1.16
CA GLY A 215 -8.32 -9.74 -0.76
C GLY A 215 -8.20 -9.58 0.76
N LEU A 216 -9.32 -9.62 1.49
CA LEU A 216 -9.33 -9.59 2.96
C LEU A 216 -8.54 -10.76 3.55
N ALA A 217 -8.76 -11.98 3.06
CA ALA A 217 -8.06 -13.16 3.54
C ALA A 217 -6.55 -13.05 3.31
N VAL A 218 -6.13 -12.69 2.09
CA VAL A 218 -4.72 -12.59 1.73
C VAL A 218 -4.03 -11.40 2.39
N ASN A 219 -4.69 -10.23 2.48
CA ASN A 219 -4.15 -9.09 3.22
C ASN A 219 -3.94 -9.41 4.69
N THR A 220 -4.90 -10.09 5.31
CA THR A 220 -4.79 -10.54 6.71
C THR A 220 -3.62 -11.52 6.87
N LEU A 221 -3.48 -12.50 5.97
CA LEU A 221 -2.36 -13.41 5.95
C LEU A 221 -1.02 -12.66 5.84
N SER A 222 -0.92 -11.69 4.94
CA SER A 222 0.27 -10.87 4.75
C SER A 222 0.66 -10.12 6.03
N VAL A 223 -0.30 -9.48 6.69
CA VAL A 223 -0.08 -8.72 7.94
C VAL A 223 0.44 -9.61 9.06
N PHE A 224 -0.09 -10.83 9.21
CA PHE A 224 0.33 -11.75 10.27
C PHE A 224 1.56 -12.60 9.91
N SER A 225 1.99 -12.61 8.65
CA SER A 225 3.20 -13.33 8.21
C SER A 225 4.50 -12.69 8.70
N VAL A 226 4.48 -11.42 9.07
CA VAL A 226 5.65 -10.66 9.49
C VAL A 226 5.37 -9.90 10.79
N LYS A 227 6.44 -9.56 11.49
CA LYS A 227 6.39 -8.74 12.71
C LYS A 227 7.34 -7.56 12.55
N GLU A 228 6.87 -6.38 12.95
CA GLU A 228 7.70 -5.18 12.97
C GLU A 228 8.82 -5.33 14.00
N LEU A 229 9.99 -4.79 13.68
CA LEU A 229 11.14 -4.76 14.59
C LEU A 229 10.84 -3.85 15.79
N PRO A 230 11.42 -4.14 16.96
CA PRO A 230 11.32 -3.25 18.12
C PRO A 230 11.89 -1.87 17.78
N PRO A 231 11.33 -0.79 18.37
CA PRO A 231 11.83 0.57 18.14
C PRO A 231 13.33 0.72 18.40
N GLU A 232 13.86 -0.01 19.36
CA GLU A 232 15.29 -0.01 19.74
C GLU A 232 16.20 -0.50 18.60
N GLU A 233 15.72 -1.42 17.76
CA GLU A 233 16.45 -1.90 16.59
C GLU A 233 16.28 -0.95 15.38
N LEU A 234 15.30 -0.05 15.38
CA LEU A 234 15.04 0.94 14.33
C LEU A 234 15.79 2.26 14.52
N VAL A 235 16.10 2.64 15.77
CA VAL A 235 16.74 3.91 16.18
C VAL A 235 18.05 4.19 15.43
N GLY A 236 18.78 3.18 15.00
CA GLY A 236 20.01 3.39 14.22
C GLY A 236 19.86 4.06 12.84
N GLU A 237 18.64 4.12 12.27
CA GLU A 237 18.34 4.86 11.04
C GLU A 237 17.72 6.24 11.36
N GLU A 238 17.02 6.38 12.49
CA GLU A 238 16.43 7.65 12.93
C GLU A 238 17.49 8.65 13.42
N GLU A 239 18.54 8.21 14.08
CA GLU A 239 19.67 9.09 14.46
C GLU A 239 20.44 9.67 13.26
N LEU A 240 20.42 8.97 12.10
CA LEU A 240 20.98 9.48 10.85
C LEU A 240 20.00 10.41 10.09
N GLN A 241 18.70 10.40 10.46
CA GLN A 241 17.68 11.30 9.90
C GLN A 241 17.30 12.44 10.86
N GLU A 242 17.81 12.46 12.10
CA GLU A 242 17.58 13.54 13.07
C GLU A 242 18.41 14.82 12.82
N ASP A 243 19.02 14.96 11.69
CA ASP A 243 19.11 16.28 11.10
C ASP A 243 17.72 16.65 10.58
N LYS A 244 16.86 17.00 11.54
CA LYS A 244 15.47 17.44 11.30
C LYS A 244 15.50 18.74 10.48
N LEU A 245 15.73 18.59 9.20
CA LEU A 245 15.34 19.65 8.27
C LEU A 245 13.85 19.84 8.44
N SER A 246 13.46 20.95 9.00
CA SER A 246 12.07 21.40 9.04
C SER A 246 11.47 21.21 7.64
N VAL A 247 10.20 20.82 7.55
CA VAL A 247 9.49 20.70 6.25
C VAL A 247 9.68 21.96 5.40
N ALA A 248 9.78 23.13 6.05
CA ALA A 248 10.09 24.40 5.41
C ALA A 248 11.52 24.48 4.84
N GLU A 249 12.51 23.87 5.49
CA GLU A 249 13.91 23.82 5.00
C GLU A 249 14.07 22.80 3.88
N SER A 250 13.40 21.65 3.96
CA SER A 250 13.35 20.65 2.88
C SER A 250 12.68 21.22 1.63
N ALA A 251 11.58 21.94 1.76
CA ALA A 251 10.92 22.64 0.66
C ALA A 251 11.82 23.75 0.07
N LYS A 252 12.55 24.50 0.91
CA LYS A 252 13.49 25.53 0.47
C LYS A 252 14.68 24.94 -0.28
N MET A 253 15.19 23.79 0.14
CA MET A 253 16.26 23.07 -0.59
C MET A 253 15.79 22.55 -1.94
N LEU A 254 14.56 22.01 -2.05
CA LEU A 254 13.97 21.58 -3.32
C LEU A 254 13.79 22.73 -4.31
N VAL A 255 13.39 23.91 -3.85
CA VAL A 255 13.22 25.11 -4.69
C VAL A 255 14.57 25.77 -5.01
N SER A 256 15.56 25.62 -4.13
CA SER A 256 16.91 26.21 -4.30
C SER A 256 17.83 25.34 -5.16
N ASN A 257 17.49 24.09 -5.43
CA ASN A 257 18.30 23.17 -6.24
C ASN A 257 18.08 23.46 -7.72
N LYS A 258 18.94 24.28 -8.27
CA LYS A 258 19.04 24.63 -9.70
C LYS A 258 19.91 23.58 -10.42
N TYR A 259 19.35 22.41 -10.75
CA TYR A 259 19.92 21.50 -11.76
C TYR A 259 18.81 20.94 -12.64
#